data_99152f3cc71b52e927e526a24254877e
#
_entry.id   99152f3cc71b52e927e526a24254877e
#
_cell.length_a   1.000
_cell.length_b   1.000
_cell.length_c   1.000
_cell.angle_alpha   90.00
_cell.angle_beta   90.00
_cell.angle_gamma   90.00
#
_symmetry.space_group_name_H-M   'P 1'
#
loop_
_entity.id
_entity.type
_entity.pdbx_description
1 polymer ?
#
loop_
_entity_poly.entity_id
_entity_poly.type
_entity_poly.pdbx_seq_one_letter_code
_entity_poly.pdbx_strand_id
1 'polypeptide(L)'
;MKLLSPAISRLARLRLWSIEQWMQNAASTQFAVWQDLLAAGQYTEVGRKYQFSAILSLQQYKEQVPILEYDDLKPFIERMMQGEENLLWNTPVNWFAKSSGTTSDRSKFIPISDESLKDNHYKASKDVLSFYYASHPESDLLTGKALVIGGSHQINQLHDEIHYGDLSAVILQNSPFWSNWIRTPDLSIALMDEWESKIEKLAESTIQENVTSMAGVPTWLIVLLKRILEITGKKTIIEVWPSLELYMHGGVSFVPYKKHFEKLIGAPINYLEMYNASEGFFAAQDDITAEGMLLMCDHGVFYEFLPADEWGKEQPQTLQLDEVELGKNYAPVITTNGGLWRYLIGDTIQFTSLEPFRVKVSGRLKHYINAFGEEVIIDNSDKAIALACEKTGAAVKDYTAAPVYFSDAENGAHEWLIEFHKDPENINEFTKVLDAELRNINSDYDAKRTKDIALRMPVITSVPVDSFEKWLGSKGKLGGQHKVPRLSNDRSTLEE
;
A
#
# COMPACT_ATOMS: atom_id res chain seq x y z
N MET A 1 -7.85 -30.76 -10.97
CA MET A 1 -8.49 -29.58 -10.40
C MET A 1 -9.87 -29.25 -10.99
N LYS A 2 -10.18 -29.57 -12.27
CA LYS A 2 -11.54 -29.39 -12.86
C LYS A 2 -12.70 -29.97 -12.03
N LEU A 3 -12.46 -31.02 -11.23
CA LEU A 3 -13.46 -31.63 -10.35
C LEU A 3 -13.76 -30.85 -9.06
N LEU A 4 -12.90 -29.87 -8.68
CA LEU A 4 -13.09 -29.04 -7.49
C LEU A 4 -13.87 -27.75 -7.81
N SER A 5 -13.97 -27.36 -9.08
CA SER A 5 -14.66 -26.15 -9.54
C SER A 5 -16.11 -26.00 -9.00
N PRO A 6 -16.98 -27.05 -9.02
CA PRO A 6 -18.34 -26.91 -8.48
C PRO A 6 -18.40 -26.70 -6.96
N ALA A 7 -17.48 -27.31 -6.21
CA ALA A 7 -17.44 -27.14 -4.75
C ALA A 7 -16.94 -25.73 -4.38
N ILE A 8 -15.91 -25.24 -5.05
CA ILE A 8 -15.37 -23.88 -4.86
C ILE A 8 -16.41 -22.85 -5.27
N SER A 9 -17.07 -23.03 -6.42
CA SER A 9 -18.15 -22.14 -6.85
C SER A 9 -19.33 -22.11 -5.87
N ARG A 10 -19.62 -23.23 -5.19
CA ARG A 10 -20.65 -23.26 -4.14
C ARG A 10 -20.22 -22.51 -2.88
N LEU A 11 -18.97 -22.69 -2.45
CA LEU A 11 -18.42 -21.96 -1.29
C LEU A 11 -18.32 -20.46 -1.57
N ALA A 12 -17.88 -20.06 -2.76
CA ALA A 12 -17.88 -18.68 -3.22
C ALA A 12 -19.28 -18.07 -3.18
N ARG A 13 -20.31 -18.78 -3.68
CA ARG A 13 -21.71 -18.31 -3.62
C ARG A 13 -22.25 -18.14 -2.20
N LEU A 14 -21.90 -19.03 -1.27
CA LEU A 14 -22.28 -18.87 0.14
C LEU A 14 -21.63 -17.63 0.77
N ARG A 15 -20.37 -17.38 0.43
CA ARG A 15 -19.66 -16.19 0.90
C ARG A 15 -20.22 -14.92 0.27
N LEU A 16 -20.52 -14.92 -1.02
CA LEU A 16 -21.17 -13.80 -1.72
C LEU A 16 -22.52 -13.45 -1.11
N TRP A 17 -23.34 -14.43 -0.78
CA TRP A 17 -24.58 -14.20 -0.06
C TRP A 17 -24.37 -13.48 1.29
N SER A 18 -23.36 -13.89 2.05
CA SER A 18 -23.00 -13.22 3.31
C SER A 18 -22.51 -11.78 3.06
N ILE A 19 -21.75 -11.55 1.98
CA ILE A 19 -21.30 -10.22 1.56
C ILE A 19 -22.51 -9.33 1.21
N GLU A 20 -23.44 -9.81 0.41
CA GLU A 20 -24.67 -9.10 0.05
C GLU A 20 -25.48 -8.70 1.29
N GLN A 21 -25.55 -9.56 2.31
CA GLN A 21 -26.24 -9.25 3.56
C GLN A 21 -25.59 -8.09 4.32
N TRP A 22 -24.27 -8.10 4.48
CA TRP A 22 -23.61 -7.00 5.19
C TRP A 22 -23.51 -5.73 4.33
N MET A 23 -23.46 -5.83 3.00
CA MET A 23 -23.52 -4.65 2.11
C MET A 23 -24.83 -3.85 2.33
N GLN A 24 -25.96 -4.55 2.50
CA GLN A 24 -27.25 -3.93 2.79
C GLN A 24 -27.33 -3.35 4.21
N ASN A 25 -26.47 -3.79 5.13
CA ASN A 25 -26.47 -3.44 6.54
C ASN A 25 -25.08 -2.99 7.03
N ALA A 26 -24.33 -2.26 6.21
CA ALA A 26 -22.94 -1.95 6.44
C ALA A 26 -22.70 -1.22 7.77
N ALA A 27 -23.52 -0.23 8.13
CA ALA A 27 -23.39 0.51 9.38
C ALA A 27 -23.59 -0.40 10.62
N SER A 28 -24.60 -1.27 10.60
CA SER A 28 -24.82 -2.22 11.71
C SER A 28 -23.73 -3.30 11.78
N THR A 29 -23.19 -3.71 10.64
CA THR A 29 -22.03 -4.63 10.58
C THR A 29 -20.79 -3.98 11.20
N GLN A 30 -20.51 -2.72 10.86
CA GLN A 30 -19.41 -1.96 11.44
C GLN A 30 -19.59 -1.74 12.95
N PHE A 31 -20.82 -1.50 13.40
CA PHE A 31 -21.09 -1.39 14.84
C PHE A 31 -20.81 -2.71 15.57
N ALA A 32 -21.19 -3.85 15.01
CA ALA A 32 -20.90 -5.16 15.58
C ALA A 32 -19.38 -5.43 15.63
N VAL A 33 -18.64 -5.14 14.54
CA VAL A 33 -17.19 -5.25 14.50
C VAL A 33 -16.54 -4.39 15.59
N TRP A 34 -16.98 -3.16 15.78
CA TRP A 34 -16.49 -2.29 16.84
C TRP A 34 -16.72 -2.88 18.24
N GLN A 35 -17.92 -3.43 18.51
CA GLN A 35 -18.23 -4.07 19.80
C GLN A 35 -17.32 -5.27 20.06
N ASP A 36 -17.10 -6.11 19.04
CA ASP A 36 -16.21 -7.28 19.15
C ASP A 36 -14.77 -6.87 19.43
N LEU A 37 -14.27 -5.81 18.77
CA LEU A 37 -12.92 -5.28 18.99
C LEU A 37 -12.77 -4.72 20.40
N LEU A 38 -13.72 -3.93 20.89
CA LEU A 38 -13.69 -3.43 22.28
C LEU A 38 -13.71 -4.55 23.31
N ALA A 39 -14.56 -5.55 23.10
CA ALA A 39 -14.65 -6.71 23.98
C ALA A 39 -13.32 -7.49 24.02
N ALA A 40 -12.67 -7.66 22.86
CA ALA A 40 -11.36 -8.30 22.78
C ALA A 40 -10.27 -7.47 23.46
N GLY A 41 -10.28 -6.15 23.28
CA GLY A 41 -9.24 -5.26 23.80
C GLY A 41 -9.39 -4.88 25.29
N GLN A 42 -10.53 -5.12 25.93
CA GLN A 42 -10.86 -4.54 27.25
C GLN A 42 -9.87 -4.85 28.39
N TYR A 43 -9.16 -5.98 28.31
CA TYR A 43 -8.19 -6.40 29.32
C TYR A 43 -6.73 -6.12 28.94
N THR A 44 -6.48 -5.54 27.78
CA THR A 44 -5.15 -5.09 27.38
C THR A 44 -4.70 -3.87 28.19
N GLU A 45 -3.43 -3.50 28.12
CA GLU A 45 -2.93 -2.30 28.79
C GLU A 45 -3.63 -1.04 28.22
N VAL A 46 -3.76 -0.94 26.89
CA VAL A 46 -4.46 0.16 26.24
C VAL A 46 -5.95 0.15 26.57
N GLY A 47 -6.60 -1.02 26.60
CA GLY A 47 -8.00 -1.14 26.99
C GLY A 47 -8.27 -0.68 28.44
N ARG A 48 -7.35 -0.96 29.36
CA ARG A 48 -7.41 -0.44 30.74
C ARG A 48 -7.13 1.05 30.80
N LYS A 49 -6.13 1.54 30.04
CA LYS A 49 -5.78 2.97 29.96
C LYS A 49 -6.98 3.82 29.52
N TYR A 50 -7.70 3.37 28.51
CA TYR A 50 -8.87 4.07 27.96
C TYR A 50 -10.21 3.52 28.44
N GLN A 51 -10.23 2.66 29.47
CA GLN A 51 -11.42 2.13 30.13
C GLN A 51 -12.44 1.49 29.17
N PHE A 52 -11.99 0.65 28.25
CA PHE A 52 -12.86 0.06 27.21
C PHE A 52 -14.10 -0.64 27.76
N SER A 53 -13.99 -1.28 28.95
CA SER A 53 -15.12 -1.94 29.62
C SER A 53 -16.25 -0.99 30.05
N ALA A 54 -15.98 0.32 30.13
CA ALA A 54 -16.95 1.35 30.49
C ALA A 54 -17.56 2.07 29.26
N ILE A 55 -17.04 1.81 28.05
CA ILE A 55 -17.51 2.43 26.82
C ILE A 55 -18.79 1.71 26.35
N LEU A 56 -19.90 2.44 26.29
CA LEU A 56 -21.21 1.93 25.91
C LEU A 56 -21.70 2.46 24.57
N SER A 57 -21.03 3.46 24.00
CA SER A 57 -21.41 4.08 22.73
C SER A 57 -20.20 4.53 21.91
N LEU A 58 -20.40 4.69 20.60
CA LEU A 58 -19.38 5.23 19.70
C LEU A 58 -18.99 6.67 20.08
N GLN A 59 -19.93 7.45 20.58
CA GLN A 59 -19.64 8.81 21.06
C GLN A 59 -18.66 8.77 22.25
N GLN A 60 -18.92 7.91 23.24
CA GLN A 60 -17.99 7.72 24.37
C GLN A 60 -16.63 7.19 23.89
N TYR A 61 -16.60 6.29 22.90
CA TYR A 61 -15.37 5.80 22.32
C TYR A 61 -14.53 6.94 21.72
N LYS A 62 -15.15 7.81 20.93
CA LYS A 62 -14.49 8.99 20.35
C LYS A 62 -13.97 9.97 21.41
N GLU A 63 -14.69 10.13 22.53
CA GLU A 63 -14.31 11.04 23.62
C GLU A 63 -13.18 10.46 24.50
N GLN A 64 -13.15 9.15 24.71
CA GLN A 64 -12.18 8.51 25.61
C GLN A 64 -10.89 8.09 24.91
N VAL A 65 -10.98 7.69 23.65
CA VAL A 65 -9.83 7.23 22.86
C VAL A 65 -9.47 8.31 21.85
N PRO A 66 -8.32 8.96 21.96
CA PRO A 66 -7.89 9.95 20.96
C PRO A 66 -7.60 9.27 19.61
N ILE A 67 -7.54 10.05 18.54
CA ILE A 67 -6.94 9.59 17.28
C ILE A 67 -5.44 9.43 17.53
N LEU A 68 -4.90 8.26 17.20
CA LEU A 68 -3.51 7.88 17.45
C LEU A 68 -2.73 7.82 16.13
N GLU A 69 -1.51 8.30 16.15
CA GLU A 69 -0.51 8.08 15.11
C GLU A 69 0.47 6.97 15.54
N TYR A 70 1.38 6.58 14.66
CA TYR A 70 2.34 5.50 14.95
C TYR A 70 3.20 5.77 16.20
N ASP A 71 3.63 7.01 16.38
CA ASP A 71 4.49 7.39 17.51
C ASP A 71 3.80 7.23 18.88
N ASP A 72 2.47 7.33 18.92
CA ASP A 72 1.67 7.07 20.15
C ASP A 72 1.62 5.58 20.50
N LEU A 73 1.61 4.71 19.49
CA LEU A 73 1.56 3.25 19.65
C LEU A 73 2.94 2.61 19.75
N LYS A 74 3.98 3.27 19.23
CA LYS A 74 5.35 2.77 19.16
C LYS A 74 5.90 2.24 20.48
N PRO A 75 5.72 2.91 21.66
CA PRO A 75 6.20 2.38 22.92
C PRO A 75 5.59 1.01 23.29
N PHE A 76 4.33 0.77 22.93
CA PHE A 76 3.67 -0.52 23.12
C PHE A 76 4.20 -1.57 22.14
N ILE A 77 4.32 -1.17 20.87
CA ILE A 77 4.83 -2.05 19.80
C ILE A 77 6.25 -2.53 20.11
N GLU A 78 7.13 -1.64 20.54
CA GLU A 78 8.51 -1.99 20.94
C GLU A 78 8.54 -3.01 22.09
N ARG A 79 7.64 -2.91 23.07
CA ARG A 79 7.50 -3.88 24.17
C ARG A 79 6.92 -5.21 23.66
N MET A 80 5.92 -5.17 22.75
CA MET A 80 5.41 -6.38 22.09
C MET A 80 6.51 -7.10 21.31
N MET A 81 7.36 -6.36 20.62
CA MET A 81 8.52 -6.92 19.91
C MET A 81 9.57 -7.53 20.85
N GLN A 82 9.51 -7.24 22.14
CA GLN A 82 10.31 -7.89 23.19
C GLN A 82 9.57 -9.07 23.85
N GLY A 83 8.41 -9.46 23.33
CA GLY A 83 7.61 -10.59 23.81
C GLY A 83 6.63 -10.26 24.94
N GLU A 84 6.40 -8.97 25.22
CA GLU A 84 5.41 -8.58 26.24
C GLU A 84 3.99 -8.68 25.62
N GLU A 85 3.10 -9.38 26.32
CA GLU A 85 1.74 -9.67 25.86
C GLU A 85 0.69 -8.73 26.49
N ASN A 86 -0.53 -8.77 25.95
CA ASN A 86 -1.69 -8.01 26.46
C ASN A 86 -1.49 -6.48 26.51
N LEU A 87 -0.70 -5.93 25.58
CA LEU A 87 -0.47 -4.49 25.46
C LEU A 87 -1.53 -3.81 24.58
N LEU A 88 -1.49 -4.09 23.28
CA LEU A 88 -2.44 -3.56 22.28
C LEU A 88 -3.53 -4.59 21.94
N TRP A 89 -3.22 -5.88 21.99
CA TRP A 89 -4.14 -6.96 21.66
C TRP A 89 -4.09 -8.05 22.72
N ASN A 90 -5.16 -8.84 22.83
CA ASN A 90 -5.35 -9.81 23.92
C ASN A 90 -4.78 -11.21 23.63
N THR A 91 -4.33 -11.47 22.41
CA THR A 91 -3.63 -12.70 22.05
C THR A 91 -2.15 -12.40 21.76
N PRO A 92 -1.25 -13.39 21.86
CA PRO A 92 0.15 -13.21 21.51
C PRO A 92 0.31 -12.71 20.06
N VAL A 93 1.19 -11.74 19.86
CA VAL A 93 1.51 -11.19 18.53
C VAL A 93 2.97 -11.49 18.24
N ASN A 94 3.19 -12.51 17.41
CA ASN A 94 4.52 -12.99 17.06
C ASN A 94 5.06 -12.43 15.75
N TRP A 95 4.22 -11.72 15.00
CA TRP A 95 4.54 -11.19 13.69
C TRP A 95 4.36 -9.69 13.61
N PHE A 96 5.31 -9.03 12.96
CA PHE A 96 5.26 -7.59 12.72
C PHE A 96 5.53 -7.31 11.23
N ALA A 97 4.62 -6.56 10.60
CA ALA A 97 4.85 -6.07 9.25
C ALA A 97 5.75 -4.84 9.32
N LYS A 98 6.91 -4.90 8.65
CA LYS A 98 7.80 -3.74 8.47
C LYS A 98 7.27 -2.91 7.32
N SER A 99 6.95 -1.66 7.58
CA SER A 99 6.54 -0.68 6.59
C SER A 99 7.55 0.46 6.54
N SER A 100 7.73 1.07 5.38
CA SER A 100 8.53 2.29 5.25
C SER A 100 7.90 3.40 6.10
N GLY A 101 8.70 3.99 6.99
CA GLY A 101 8.22 5.00 7.91
C GLY A 101 7.97 6.34 7.21
N THR A 102 6.73 6.83 7.23
CA THR A 102 6.38 8.16 6.68
C THR A 102 6.60 9.33 7.65
N THR A 103 6.94 9.08 8.91
CA THR A 103 6.97 10.11 9.97
C THR A 103 8.27 10.22 10.74
N SER A 104 9.18 9.26 10.66
CA SER A 104 10.48 9.29 11.35
C SER A 104 11.51 8.48 10.58
N ASP A 105 12.81 8.73 10.82
CA ASP A 105 13.98 8.06 10.21
C ASP A 105 14.02 6.52 10.35
N ARG A 106 12.96 5.89 10.82
CA ARG A 106 12.92 4.44 11.11
C ARG A 106 11.66 3.81 10.54
N SER A 107 11.82 2.59 10.04
CA SER A 107 10.70 1.75 9.61
C SER A 107 9.65 1.59 10.73
N LYS A 108 8.38 1.58 10.35
CA LYS A 108 7.27 1.24 11.25
C LYS A 108 7.14 -0.28 11.35
N PHE A 109 6.76 -0.76 12.51
CA PHE A 109 6.43 -2.16 12.74
C PHE A 109 4.97 -2.26 13.14
N ILE A 110 4.16 -2.85 12.29
CA ILE A 110 2.72 -3.00 12.52
C ILE A 110 2.45 -4.40 13.08
N PRO A 111 1.79 -4.52 14.23
CA PRO A 111 1.46 -5.82 14.81
C PRO A 111 0.53 -6.62 13.90
N ILE A 112 0.85 -7.88 13.67
CA ILE A 112 0.05 -8.81 12.89
C ILE A 112 -0.38 -9.95 13.78
N SER A 113 -1.60 -9.90 14.28
CA SER A 113 -2.20 -10.95 15.10
C SER A 113 -2.66 -12.13 14.23
N ASP A 114 -2.90 -13.27 14.85
CA ASP A 114 -3.53 -14.43 14.21
C ASP A 114 -4.90 -14.07 13.64
N GLU A 115 -5.67 -13.26 14.36
CA GLU A 115 -6.99 -12.78 13.96
C GLU A 115 -6.89 -11.88 12.72
N SER A 116 -5.90 -10.97 12.65
CA SER A 116 -5.68 -10.13 11.48
C SER A 116 -5.28 -10.94 10.26
N LEU A 117 -4.47 -11.99 10.41
CA LEU A 117 -4.16 -12.90 9.32
C LEU A 117 -5.41 -13.64 8.83
N LYS A 118 -6.21 -14.23 9.74
CA LYS A 118 -7.34 -15.10 9.40
C LYS A 118 -8.56 -14.33 8.92
N ASP A 119 -8.96 -13.32 9.70
CA ASP A 119 -10.25 -12.63 9.56
C ASP A 119 -10.15 -11.32 8.76
N ASN A 120 -8.91 -10.90 8.41
CA ASN A 120 -8.68 -9.81 7.49
C ASN A 120 -7.97 -10.32 6.22
N HIS A 121 -6.67 -10.56 6.22
CA HIS A 121 -5.87 -10.82 5.00
C HIS A 121 -6.28 -12.09 4.24
N TYR A 122 -6.46 -13.23 4.92
CA TYR A 122 -6.87 -14.47 4.23
C TYR A 122 -8.35 -14.46 3.86
N LYS A 123 -9.19 -13.83 4.67
CA LYS A 123 -10.60 -13.61 4.32
C LYS A 123 -10.72 -12.76 3.07
N ALA A 124 -9.98 -11.66 3.00
CA ALA A 124 -9.91 -10.79 1.82
C ALA A 124 -9.50 -11.54 0.56
N SER A 125 -8.47 -12.37 0.63
CA SER A 125 -8.02 -13.18 -0.51
C SER A 125 -9.14 -14.12 -1.03
N LYS A 126 -9.94 -14.70 -0.14
CA LYS A 126 -11.10 -15.53 -0.51
C LYS A 126 -12.22 -14.71 -1.13
N ASP A 127 -12.47 -13.50 -0.60
CA ASP A 127 -13.53 -12.62 -1.08
C ASP A 127 -13.21 -12.08 -2.47
N VAL A 128 -11.97 -11.66 -2.71
CA VAL A 128 -11.49 -11.25 -4.04
C VAL A 128 -11.69 -12.36 -5.08
N LEU A 129 -11.34 -13.60 -4.75
CA LEU A 129 -11.59 -14.74 -5.63
C LEU A 129 -13.10 -14.98 -5.83
N SER A 130 -13.92 -14.77 -4.78
CA SER A 130 -15.36 -14.95 -4.87
C SER A 130 -15.99 -13.89 -5.79
N PHE A 131 -15.55 -12.62 -5.73
CA PHE A 131 -15.97 -11.56 -6.64
C PHE A 131 -15.60 -11.89 -8.09
N TYR A 132 -14.37 -12.35 -8.30
CA TYR A 132 -13.93 -12.71 -9.63
C TYR A 132 -14.77 -13.84 -10.22
N TYR A 133 -15.02 -14.92 -9.47
CA TYR A 133 -15.86 -16.03 -9.92
C TYR A 133 -17.33 -15.67 -10.07
N ALA A 134 -17.84 -14.68 -9.35
CA ALA A 134 -19.21 -14.17 -9.56
C ALA A 134 -19.36 -13.53 -10.95
N SER A 135 -18.35 -12.73 -11.34
CA SER A 135 -18.33 -12.04 -12.63
C SER A 135 -17.89 -12.95 -13.80
N HIS A 136 -17.10 -14.00 -13.51
CA HIS A 136 -16.50 -14.90 -14.49
C HIS A 136 -16.71 -16.38 -14.08
N PRO A 137 -17.94 -16.90 -14.12
CA PRO A 137 -18.26 -18.25 -13.64
C PRO A 137 -17.57 -19.37 -14.43
N GLU A 138 -17.17 -19.11 -15.66
CA GLU A 138 -16.44 -20.04 -16.54
C GLU A 138 -14.91 -19.92 -16.41
N SER A 139 -14.42 -19.13 -15.45
CA SER A 139 -12.98 -18.91 -15.25
C SER A 139 -12.23 -20.21 -14.95
N ASP A 140 -11.10 -20.37 -15.60
CA ASP A 140 -10.14 -21.46 -15.39
C ASP A 140 -9.03 -21.09 -14.38
N LEU A 141 -9.19 -19.99 -13.62
CA LEU A 141 -8.19 -19.40 -12.71
C LEU A 141 -7.52 -20.44 -11.80
N LEU A 142 -8.29 -21.37 -11.22
CA LEU A 142 -7.78 -22.40 -10.32
C LEU A 142 -7.26 -23.66 -11.04
N THR A 143 -7.20 -23.67 -12.37
CA THR A 143 -6.56 -24.76 -13.12
C THR A 143 -5.05 -24.62 -13.19
N GLY A 144 -4.53 -23.42 -12.92
CA GLY A 144 -3.12 -23.09 -12.87
C GLY A 144 -2.68 -22.53 -11.53
N LYS A 145 -1.60 -21.78 -11.56
CA LYS A 145 -0.98 -21.16 -10.38
C LYS A 145 -1.10 -19.64 -10.39
N ALA A 146 -1.23 -19.07 -9.21
CA ALA A 146 -1.11 -17.64 -8.98
C ALA A 146 0.36 -17.25 -8.81
N LEU A 147 0.87 -16.37 -9.66
CA LEU A 147 2.18 -15.76 -9.48
C LEU A 147 2.07 -14.68 -8.39
N VAL A 148 2.80 -14.86 -7.29
CA VAL A 148 2.84 -13.92 -6.17
C VAL A 148 4.28 -13.50 -5.93
N ILE A 149 4.56 -12.20 -6.05
CA ILE A 149 5.86 -11.64 -5.71
C ILE A 149 5.80 -11.14 -4.27
N GLY A 150 6.56 -11.77 -3.39
CA GLY A 150 6.78 -11.27 -2.03
C GLY A 150 7.63 -9.97 -2.04
N GLY A 151 7.54 -9.20 -0.95
CA GLY A 151 8.30 -7.96 -0.80
C GLY A 151 9.84 -8.14 -0.85
N SER A 152 10.55 -7.02 -0.71
CA SER A 152 12.00 -6.95 -0.85
C SER A 152 12.79 -7.34 0.42
N HIS A 153 12.11 -7.54 1.55
CA HIS A 153 12.75 -7.80 2.83
C HIS A 153 12.51 -9.23 3.30
N GLN A 154 13.57 -9.87 3.74
CA GLN A 154 13.49 -11.17 4.40
C GLN A 154 12.65 -11.10 5.67
N ILE A 155 12.13 -12.26 6.08
CA ILE A 155 11.68 -12.45 7.44
C ILE A 155 12.89 -12.51 8.35
N ASN A 156 12.91 -11.60 9.31
CA ASN A 156 13.94 -11.51 10.34
C ASN A 156 13.36 -12.00 11.66
N GLN A 157 14.15 -12.76 12.39
CA GLN A 157 13.84 -13.18 13.75
C GLN A 157 14.55 -12.22 14.71
N LEU A 158 13.80 -11.59 15.62
CA LEU A 158 14.37 -10.75 16.66
C LEU A 158 14.87 -11.60 17.84
N HIS A 159 14.02 -12.44 18.37
CA HIS A 159 14.32 -13.43 19.38
C HIS A 159 13.19 -14.47 19.43
N ASP A 160 13.48 -15.68 19.90
CA ASP A 160 12.55 -16.80 20.08
C ASP A 160 11.47 -16.91 18.98
N GLU A 161 10.23 -16.49 19.30
CA GLU A 161 9.08 -16.59 18.38
C GLU A 161 8.72 -15.28 17.67
N ILE A 162 9.45 -14.18 17.92
CA ILE A 162 9.13 -12.87 17.37
C ILE A 162 9.85 -12.66 16.03
N HIS A 163 9.04 -12.38 15.00
CA HIS A 163 9.48 -12.23 13.63
C HIS A 163 8.97 -10.92 13.01
N TYR A 164 9.71 -10.38 12.06
CA TYR A 164 9.26 -9.24 11.26
C TYR A 164 9.74 -9.34 9.81
N GLY A 165 8.98 -8.75 8.91
CA GLY A 165 9.28 -8.68 7.48
C GLY A 165 8.25 -7.83 6.75
N ASP A 166 8.32 -7.74 5.44
CA ASP A 166 7.24 -7.12 4.66
C ASP A 166 5.93 -7.87 4.89
N LEU A 167 4.78 -7.16 4.86
CA LEU A 167 3.47 -7.78 5.04
C LEU A 167 3.27 -8.98 4.11
N SER A 168 3.65 -8.86 2.84
CA SER A 168 3.52 -9.96 1.86
C SER A 168 4.34 -11.18 2.26
N ALA A 169 5.54 -10.98 2.81
CA ALA A 169 6.38 -12.06 3.30
C ALA A 169 5.76 -12.72 4.55
N VAL A 170 5.22 -11.91 5.48
CA VAL A 170 4.50 -12.42 6.68
C VAL A 170 3.29 -13.25 6.25
N ILE A 171 2.46 -12.76 5.33
CA ILE A 171 1.29 -13.48 4.81
C ILE A 171 1.70 -14.80 4.16
N LEU A 172 2.73 -14.77 3.30
CA LEU A 172 3.21 -15.97 2.59
C LEU A 172 3.75 -17.03 3.55
N GLN A 173 4.54 -16.62 4.54
CA GLN A 173 5.15 -17.53 5.53
C GLN A 173 4.09 -18.22 6.39
N ASN A 174 3.02 -17.51 6.76
CA ASN A 174 1.93 -18.02 7.59
C ASN A 174 0.79 -18.65 6.78
N SER A 175 0.92 -18.71 5.46
CA SER A 175 -0.11 -19.31 4.60
C SER A 175 -0.23 -20.81 4.84
N PRO A 176 -1.46 -21.39 4.76
CA PRO A 176 -1.65 -22.83 4.88
C PRO A 176 -0.79 -23.61 3.86
N PHE A 177 -0.27 -24.77 4.26
CA PHE A 177 0.66 -25.56 3.44
C PHE A 177 0.13 -25.90 2.03
N TRP A 178 -1.18 -26.07 1.88
CA TRP A 178 -1.82 -26.35 0.58
C TRP A 178 -1.76 -25.16 -0.40
N SER A 179 -1.54 -23.94 0.08
CA SER A 179 -1.39 -22.75 -0.77
C SER A 179 -0.19 -22.87 -1.71
N ASN A 180 0.83 -23.68 -1.35
CA ASN A 180 1.99 -23.96 -2.20
C ASN A 180 1.62 -24.70 -3.50
N TRP A 181 0.46 -25.37 -3.54
CA TRP A 181 0.02 -26.08 -4.75
C TRP A 181 -0.61 -25.17 -5.79
N ILE A 182 -1.12 -24.04 -5.35
CA ILE A 182 -1.86 -23.09 -6.21
C ILE A 182 -1.10 -21.79 -6.45
N ARG A 183 0.13 -21.65 -5.95
CA ARG A 183 0.97 -20.47 -6.16
C ARG A 183 2.32 -20.83 -6.78
N THR A 184 2.95 -19.82 -7.37
CA THR A 184 4.32 -19.83 -7.85
C THR A 184 4.97 -18.46 -7.56
N PRO A 185 6.28 -18.39 -7.28
CA PRO A 185 7.23 -19.49 -7.09
C PRO A 185 7.12 -20.15 -5.70
N ASP A 186 8.02 -21.08 -5.44
CA ASP A 186 8.20 -21.62 -4.08
C ASP A 186 8.60 -20.52 -3.09
N LEU A 187 8.28 -20.72 -1.80
CA LEU A 187 8.59 -19.76 -0.72
C LEU A 187 10.07 -19.38 -0.68
N SER A 188 10.97 -20.32 -0.90
CA SER A 188 12.41 -20.08 -0.90
C SER A 188 12.85 -19.04 -1.93
N ILE A 189 12.14 -18.91 -3.04
CA ILE A 189 12.37 -17.89 -4.06
C ILE A 189 11.57 -16.63 -3.73
N ALA A 190 10.29 -16.77 -3.36
CA ALA A 190 9.40 -15.65 -3.06
C ALA A 190 9.93 -14.77 -1.91
N LEU A 191 10.67 -15.35 -0.96
CA LEU A 191 11.22 -14.69 0.23
C LEU A 191 12.71 -14.34 0.13
N MET A 192 13.33 -14.43 -1.04
CA MET A 192 14.71 -13.98 -1.24
C MET A 192 14.82 -12.48 -1.03
N ASP A 193 15.91 -12.04 -0.41
CA ASP A 193 16.21 -10.62 -0.13
C ASP A 193 17.03 -9.96 -1.25
N GLU A 194 17.95 -10.69 -1.89
CA GLU A 194 18.72 -10.14 -3.00
C GLU A 194 17.85 -10.09 -4.26
N TRP A 195 17.52 -8.87 -4.66
CA TRP A 195 16.45 -8.61 -5.62
C TRP A 195 16.79 -9.08 -7.05
N GLU A 196 18.02 -8.95 -7.49
CA GLU A 196 18.45 -9.36 -8.82
C GLU A 196 18.36 -10.89 -9.00
N SER A 197 18.98 -11.62 -8.05
CA SER A 197 18.89 -13.10 -8.04
C SER A 197 17.44 -13.56 -7.86
N LYS A 198 16.64 -12.81 -7.13
CA LYS A 198 15.21 -13.10 -6.96
C LYS A 198 14.48 -12.99 -8.28
N ILE A 199 14.63 -11.91 -9.04
CA ILE A 199 13.98 -11.72 -10.34
C ILE A 199 14.43 -12.81 -11.33
N GLU A 200 15.73 -13.14 -11.34
CA GLU A 200 16.25 -14.20 -12.22
C GLU A 200 15.61 -15.56 -11.90
N LYS A 201 15.62 -15.95 -10.63
CA LYS A 201 15.03 -17.23 -10.19
C LYS A 201 13.50 -17.24 -10.32
N LEU A 202 12.84 -16.11 -10.10
CA LEU A 202 11.40 -15.96 -10.37
C LEU A 202 11.10 -16.23 -11.84
N ALA A 203 11.84 -15.59 -12.75
CA ALA A 203 11.65 -15.76 -14.19
C ALA A 203 11.89 -17.23 -14.58
N GLU A 204 13.04 -17.81 -14.22
CA GLU A 204 13.39 -19.19 -14.56
C GLU A 204 12.38 -20.21 -14.03
N SER A 205 11.91 -20.04 -12.77
CA SER A 205 11.00 -21.01 -12.14
C SER A 205 9.58 -20.94 -12.68
N THR A 206 9.15 -19.76 -13.17
CA THR A 206 7.74 -19.55 -13.56
C THR A 206 7.46 -19.72 -15.04
N ILE A 207 8.49 -19.67 -15.91
CA ILE A 207 8.36 -19.84 -17.37
C ILE A 207 7.67 -21.16 -17.75
N GLN A 208 7.93 -22.23 -17.01
CA GLN A 208 7.38 -23.56 -17.31
C GLN A 208 6.06 -23.85 -16.57
N GLU A 209 5.60 -22.90 -15.76
CA GLU A 209 4.37 -23.06 -14.99
C GLU A 209 3.14 -22.61 -15.78
N ASN A 210 1.99 -23.22 -15.49
CA ASN A 210 0.72 -22.73 -15.99
C ASN A 210 0.25 -21.57 -15.08
N VAL A 211 0.71 -20.36 -15.37
CA VAL A 211 0.30 -19.18 -14.62
C VAL A 211 -1.05 -18.68 -15.16
N THR A 212 -2.04 -18.62 -14.27
CA THR A 212 -3.41 -18.15 -14.59
C THR A 212 -3.71 -16.79 -14.01
N SER A 213 -3.00 -16.40 -12.93
CA SER A 213 -3.14 -15.07 -12.34
C SER A 213 -1.82 -14.53 -11.82
N MET A 214 -1.77 -13.21 -11.67
CA MET A 214 -0.65 -12.48 -11.04
C MET A 214 -1.18 -11.60 -9.92
N ALA A 215 -0.38 -11.44 -8.85
CA ALA A 215 -0.66 -10.50 -7.77
C ALA A 215 0.62 -9.78 -7.35
N GLY A 216 0.53 -8.47 -7.18
CA GLY A 216 1.65 -7.66 -6.71
C GLY A 216 1.64 -6.23 -7.22
N VAL A 217 2.66 -5.46 -6.78
CA VAL A 217 2.86 -4.07 -7.19
C VAL A 217 3.28 -4.00 -8.66
N PRO A 218 2.69 -3.08 -9.48
CA PRO A 218 2.94 -3.00 -10.91
C PRO A 218 4.41 -2.92 -11.31
N THR A 219 5.21 -2.14 -10.62
CA THR A 219 6.63 -1.92 -10.94
C THR A 219 7.43 -3.22 -10.95
N TRP A 220 7.28 -4.04 -9.92
CA TRP A 220 8.02 -5.29 -9.82
C TRP A 220 7.58 -6.33 -10.84
N LEU A 221 6.27 -6.37 -11.13
CA LEU A 221 5.76 -7.25 -12.17
C LEU A 221 6.28 -6.85 -13.56
N ILE A 222 6.33 -5.55 -13.89
CA ILE A 222 6.92 -5.10 -15.16
C ILE A 222 8.37 -5.59 -15.32
N VAL A 223 9.18 -5.46 -14.27
CA VAL A 223 10.58 -5.94 -14.30
C VAL A 223 10.64 -7.43 -14.55
N LEU A 224 9.84 -8.22 -13.82
CA LEU A 224 9.79 -9.67 -13.99
C LEU A 224 9.29 -10.08 -15.39
N LEU A 225 8.19 -9.46 -15.87
CA LEU A 225 7.63 -9.80 -17.18
C LEU A 225 8.61 -9.47 -18.31
N LYS A 226 9.32 -8.35 -18.27
CA LYS A 226 10.39 -8.03 -19.21
C LYS A 226 11.48 -9.10 -19.19
N ARG A 227 11.92 -9.52 -17.99
CA ARG A 227 12.97 -10.55 -17.85
C ARG A 227 12.53 -11.90 -18.42
N ILE A 228 11.28 -12.29 -18.22
CA ILE A 228 10.72 -13.52 -18.81
C ILE A 228 10.74 -13.46 -20.35
N LEU A 229 10.36 -12.33 -20.93
CA LEU A 229 10.39 -12.15 -22.39
C LEU A 229 11.81 -12.19 -22.95
N GLU A 230 12.79 -11.62 -22.25
CA GLU A 230 14.22 -11.70 -22.61
C GLU A 230 14.72 -13.15 -22.62
N ILE A 231 14.45 -13.93 -21.56
CA ILE A 231 14.89 -15.32 -21.43
C ILE A 231 14.22 -16.19 -22.50
N THR A 232 12.92 -16.01 -22.74
CA THR A 232 12.16 -16.89 -23.64
C THR A 232 12.27 -16.50 -25.11
N GLY A 233 12.70 -15.27 -25.41
CA GLY A 233 12.68 -14.70 -26.77
C GLY A 233 11.26 -14.49 -27.33
N LYS A 234 10.22 -14.61 -26.47
CA LYS A 234 8.83 -14.38 -26.86
C LYS A 234 8.54 -12.88 -26.95
N LYS A 235 7.50 -12.52 -27.72
CA LYS A 235 7.11 -11.11 -27.91
C LYS A 235 6.14 -10.63 -26.82
N THR A 236 5.32 -11.54 -26.31
CA THR A 236 4.27 -11.24 -25.32
C THR A 236 4.17 -12.34 -24.26
N ILE A 237 3.68 -11.97 -23.10
CA ILE A 237 3.52 -12.88 -21.95
C ILE A 237 2.47 -13.97 -22.22
N ILE A 238 1.44 -13.67 -23.00
CA ILE A 238 0.44 -14.69 -23.36
C ILE A 238 1.04 -15.84 -24.20
N GLU A 239 2.17 -15.61 -24.88
CA GLU A 239 2.91 -16.67 -25.57
C GLU A 239 3.68 -17.57 -24.59
N VAL A 240 3.94 -17.11 -23.37
CA VAL A 240 4.58 -17.87 -22.28
C VAL A 240 3.50 -18.51 -21.41
N TRP A 241 2.49 -17.75 -21.01
CA TRP A 241 1.38 -18.16 -20.15
C TRP A 241 0.03 -18.03 -20.86
N PRO A 242 -0.34 -19.00 -21.72
CA PRO A 242 -1.57 -18.89 -22.52
C PRO A 242 -2.86 -18.87 -21.72
N SER A 243 -2.82 -19.30 -20.46
CA SER A 243 -3.98 -19.33 -19.54
C SER A 243 -4.04 -18.12 -18.59
N LEU A 244 -3.18 -17.11 -18.77
CA LEU A 244 -3.19 -15.92 -17.93
C LEU A 244 -4.47 -15.11 -18.18
N GLU A 245 -5.27 -14.89 -17.13
CA GLU A 245 -6.57 -14.22 -17.24
C GLU A 245 -6.81 -13.09 -16.24
N LEU A 246 -6.01 -13.01 -15.14
CA LEU A 246 -6.24 -12.03 -14.07
C LEU A 246 -4.94 -11.44 -13.56
N TYR A 247 -4.93 -10.11 -13.37
CA TYR A 247 -3.93 -9.41 -12.59
C TYR A 247 -4.58 -8.63 -11.45
N MET A 248 -4.23 -8.99 -10.21
CA MET A 248 -4.63 -8.30 -8.98
C MET A 248 -3.53 -7.32 -8.57
N HIS A 249 -3.86 -6.04 -8.50
CA HIS A 249 -2.89 -4.97 -8.23
C HIS A 249 -3.32 -4.08 -7.08
N GLY A 250 -2.36 -3.41 -6.45
CA GLY A 250 -2.56 -2.46 -5.37
C GLY A 250 -1.26 -1.78 -4.96
N GLY A 251 -1.32 -0.99 -3.90
CA GLY A 251 -0.17 -0.28 -3.34
C GLY A 251 0.21 1.01 -4.06
N VAL A 252 -0.01 1.10 -5.37
CA VAL A 252 0.18 2.31 -6.19
C VAL A 252 -0.93 2.42 -7.23
N SER A 253 -1.15 3.64 -7.76
CA SER A 253 -2.09 3.84 -8.88
C SER A 253 -1.69 3.00 -10.09
N PHE A 254 -2.61 2.22 -10.64
CA PHE A 254 -2.36 1.39 -11.82
C PHE A 254 -2.51 2.15 -13.14
N VAL A 255 -3.22 3.26 -13.15
CA VAL A 255 -3.53 4.03 -14.37
C VAL A 255 -2.31 4.30 -15.26
N PRO A 256 -1.15 4.76 -14.73
CA PRO A 256 0.02 5.03 -15.54
C PRO A 256 0.67 3.77 -16.16
N TYR A 257 0.43 2.61 -15.57
CA TYR A 257 1.05 1.33 -15.97
C TYR A 257 0.20 0.53 -16.94
N LYS A 258 -1.10 0.75 -16.99
CA LYS A 258 -2.08 -0.08 -17.70
C LYS A 258 -1.68 -0.34 -19.16
N LYS A 259 -1.38 0.71 -19.93
CA LYS A 259 -0.97 0.56 -21.35
C LYS A 259 0.31 -0.25 -21.52
N HIS A 260 1.25 -0.11 -20.57
CA HIS A 260 2.50 -0.87 -20.60
C HIS A 260 2.25 -2.36 -20.34
N PHE A 261 1.38 -2.68 -19.36
CA PHE A 261 0.94 -4.06 -19.11
C PHE A 261 0.21 -4.65 -20.31
N GLU A 262 -0.75 -3.95 -20.90
CA GLU A 262 -1.49 -4.41 -22.09
C GLU A 262 -0.53 -4.78 -23.23
N LYS A 263 0.52 -3.97 -23.45
CA LYS A 263 1.55 -4.25 -24.45
C LYS A 263 2.40 -5.48 -24.12
N LEU A 264 2.88 -5.60 -22.86
CA LEU A 264 3.70 -6.73 -22.42
C LEU A 264 2.91 -8.05 -22.44
N ILE A 265 1.65 -8.01 -22.03
CA ILE A 265 0.79 -9.20 -21.98
C ILE A 265 0.39 -9.63 -23.40
N GLY A 266 0.01 -8.72 -24.27
CA GLY A 266 -0.31 -8.97 -25.67
C GLY A 266 -1.68 -9.59 -25.94
N ALA A 267 -2.54 -9.71 -24.92
CA ALA A 267 -3.93 -10.14 -25.01
C ALA A 267 -4.77 -9.45 -23.93
N PRO A 268 -6.09 -9.33 -24.10
CA PRO A 268 -6.98 -8.84 -23.05
C PRO A 268 -6.97 -9.80 -21.85
N ILE A 269 -6.73 -9.27 -20.65
CA ILE A 269 -6.93 -9.94 -19.37
C ILE A 269 -7.74 -9.05 -18.43
N ASN A 270 -8.20 -9.59 -17.31
CA ASN A 270 -8.90 -8.83 -16.30
C ASN A 270 -7.92 -8.20 -15.31
N TYR A 271 -8.23 -6.99 -14.87
CA TYR A 271 -7.50 -6.25 -13.84
C TYR A 271 -8.41 -6.05 -12.65
N LEU A 272 -7.91 -6.27 -11.44
CA LEU A 272 -8.66 -6.11 -10.21
C LEU A 272 -7.83 -5.31 -9.21
N GLU A 273 -8.38 -4.18 -8.78
CA GLU A 273 -7.73 -3.29 -7.82
C GLU A 273 -8.02 -3.70 -6.39
N MET A 274 -7.00 -3.58 -5.52
CA MET A 274 -7.08 -3.86 -4.10
C MET A 274 -6.46 -2.72 -3.30
N TYR A 275 -7.09 -2.36 -2.19
CA TYR A 275 -6.53 -1.44 -1.20
C TYR A 275 -6.15 -2.22 0.06
N ASN A 276 -4.87 -2.47 0.19
CA ASN A 276 -4.26 -3.14 1.33
C ASN A 276 -3.01 -2.38 1.79
N ALA A 277 -2.77 -2.42 3.10
CA ALA A 277 -1.59 -1.85 3.75
C ALA A 277 -1.09 -2.81 4.83
N SER A 278 0.02 -2.47 5.48
CA SER A 278 0.54 -3.25 6.62
C SER A 278 -0.47 -3.31 7.76
N GLU A 279 -1.31 -2.29 7.88
CA GLU A 279 -2.35 -2.14 8.90
C GLU A 279 -3.59 -3.01 8.66
N GLY A 280 -3.82 -3.46 7.42
CA GLY A 280 -4.95 -4.31 7.06
C GLY A 280 -5.29 -4.31 5.57
N PHE A 281 -6.27 -5.12 5.21
CA PHE A 281 -6.92 -5.13 3.91
C PHE A 281 -8.26 -4.41 4.03
N PHE A 282 -8.48 -3.37 3.24
CA PHE A 282 -9.59 -2.43 3.43
C PHE A 282 -10.64 -2.48 2.34
N ALA A 283 -10.22 -2.64 1.07
CA ALA A 283 -11.17 -2.66 -0.04
C ALA A 283 -10.65 -3.48 -1.22
N ALA A 284 -11.57 -3.99 -2.03
CA ALA A 284 -11.27 -4.64 -3.30
C ALA A 284 -12.35 -4.32 -4.33
N GLN A 285 -11.98 -4.33 -5.59
CA GLN A 285 -12.92 -4.21 -6.69
C GLN A 285 -13.79 -5.48 -6.77
N ASP A 286 -15.07 -5.33 -6.49
CA ASP A 286 -16.08 -6.39 -6.53
C ASP A 286 -16.77 -6.47 -7.90
N ASP A 287 -16.79 -5.35 -8.61
CA ASP A 287 -17.32 -5.17 -9.95
C ASP A 287 -16.30 -4.40 -10.80
N ILE A 288 -15.74 -5.05 -11.81
CA ILE A 288 -14.73 -4.47 -12.70
C ILE A 288 -15.25 -3.31 -13.56
N THR A 289 -16.56 -3.11 -13.63
CA THR A 289 -17.22 -2.01 -14.35
C THR A 289 -17.53 -0.82 -13.46
N ALA A 290 -17.51 -1.00 -12.13
CA ALA A 290 -17.75 0.06 -11.18
C ALA A 290 -16.51 0.91 -10.92
N GLU A 291 -16.71 2.21 -10.70
CA GLU A 291 -15.65 3.07 -10.19
C GLU A 291 -15.41 2.78 -8.69
N GLY A 292 -14.17 2.48 -8.34
CA GLY A 292 -13.77 2.25 -6.96
C GLY A 292 -13.88 0.80 -6.50
N MET A 293 -13.54 0.57 -5.25
CA MET A 293 -13.42 -0.72 -4.59
C MET A 293 -14.45 -0.82 -3.47
N LEU A 294 -15.11 -1.97 -3.32
CA LEU A 294 -16.00 -2.25 -2.21
C LEU A 294 -15.25 -2.18 -0.88
N LEU A 295 -15.71 -1.33 0.05
CA LEU A 295 -15.15 -1.24 1.40
C LEU A 295 -15.53 -2.48 2.21
N MET A 296 -14.55 -3.19 2.77
CA MET A 296 -14.74 -4.46 3.47
C MET A 296 -15.19 -4.25 4.91
N CYS A 297 -16.49 -4.26 5.14
CA CYS A 297 -17.08 -3.90 6.43
C CYS A 297 -17.04 -5.01 7.51
N ASP A 298 -16.78 -6.27 7.14
CA ASP A 298 -16.78 -7.42 8.07
C ASP A 298 -15.40 -8.09 8.25
N HIS A 299 -14.31 -7.37 7.95
CA HIS A 299 -12.93 -7.89 7.97
C HIS A 299 -12.15 -7.56 9.25
N GLY A 300 -12.82 -7.41 10.39
CA GLY A 300 -12.15 -7.13 11.67
C GLY A 300 -11.51 -5.74 11.73
N VAL A 301 -12.01 -4.81 10.91
CA VAL A 301 -11.62 -3.40 10.91
C VAL A 301 -12.86 -2.54 11.07
N PHE A 302 -12.86 -1.70 12.09
CA PHE A 302 -13.85 -0.64 12.26
C PHE A 302 -13.29 0.66 11.71
N TYR A 303 -14.10 1.35 10.90
CA TYR A 303 -13.71 2.57 10.20
C TYR A 303 -14.40 3.80 10.77
N GLU A 304 -13.63 4.84 10.97
CA GLU A 304 -14.06 6.21 11.12
C GLU A 304 -13.43 7.05 9.99
N PHE A 305 -14.07 8.13 9.59
CA PHE A 305 -13.62 8.94 8.47
C PHE A 305 -13.40 10.38 8.94
N LEU A 306 -12.16 10.84 8.86
CA LEU A 306 -11.77 12.21 9.22
C LEU A 306 -11.92 13.10 7.98
N PRO A 307 -12.86 14.06 7.98
CA PRO A 307 -13.07 14.99 6.86
C PRO A 307 -11.86 15.91 6.64
N ALA A 308 -11.69 16.40 5.42
CA ALA A 308 -10.57 17.27 5.06
C ALA A 308 -10.52 18.58 5.85
N ASP A 309 -11.66 19.11 6.24
CA ASP A 309 -11.79 20.35 7.05
C ASP A 309 -11.53 20.13 8.55
N GLU A 310 -11.39 18.88 8.98
CA GLU A 310 -11.00 18.51 10.34
C GLU A 310 -9.48 18.25 10.47
N TRP A 311 -8.75 18.16 9.35
CA TRP A 311 -7.32 17.87 9.39
C TRP A 311 -6.52 18.95 10.11
N GLY A 312 -5.68 18.51 11.06
CA GLY A 312 -4.81 19.38 11.83
C GLY A 312 -5.51 20.16 12.96
N LYS A 313 -6.81 19.92 13.21
CA LYS A 313 -7.47 20.45 14.40
C LYS A 313 -6.99 19.75 15.67
N GLU A 314 -7.00 20.44 16.78
CA GLU A 314 -6.58 19.90 18.07
C GLU A 314 -7.53 18.78 18.56
N GLN A 315 -8.82 18.88 18.25
CA GLN A 315 -9.84 17.87 18.57
C GLN A 315 -10.67 17.56 17.31
N PRO A 316 -10.11 16.80 16.36
CA PRO A 316 -10.77 16.54 15.10
C PRO A 316 -11.97 15.60 15.29
N GLN A 317 -13.05 15.88 14.57
CA GLN A 317 -14.28 15.08 14.60
C GLN A 317 -14.27 14.10 13.43
N THR A 318 -14.50 12.83 13.73
CA THR A 318 -14.65 11.79 12.72
C THR A 318 -16.12 11.48 12.44
N LEU A 319 -16.40 11.09 11.22
CA LEU A 319 -17.70 10.60 10.77
C LEU A 319 -17.74 9.06 10.79
N GLN A 320 -18.94 8.51 10.88
CA GLN A 320 -19.21 7.10 10.67
C GLN A 320 -19.56 6.82 9.22
N LEU A 321 -19.70 5.55 8.88
CA LEU A 321 -19.93 5.11 7.50
C LEU A 321 -21.23 5.66 6.89
N ASP A 322 -22.27 5.83 7.70
CA ASP A 322 -23.58 6.38 7.29
C ASP A 322 -23.63 7.93 7.26
N GLU A 323 -22.55 8.60 7.67
CA GLU A 323 -22.43 10.06 7.69
C GLU A 323 -21.55 10.62 6.55
N VAL A 324 -20.91 9.74 5.75
CA VAL A 324 -20.02 10.17 4.67
C VAL A 324 -20.78 10.64 3.44
N GLU A 325 -20.14 11.46 2.62
CA GLU A 325 -20.70 12.02 1.39
C GLU A 325 -19.85 11.65 0.16
N LEU A 326 -20.51 11.51 -0.99
CA LEU A 326 -19.85 11.23 -2.27
C LEU A 326 -18.85 12.32 -2.66
N GLY A 327 -17.70 11.90 -3.17
CA GLY A 327 -16.69 12.78 -3.76
C GLY A 327 -15.90 13.64 -2.76
N LYS A 328 -16.23 13.60 -1.47
CA LYS A 328 -15.42 14.26 -0.43
C LYS A 328 -14.21 13.43 -0.05
N ASN A 329 -13.11 14.11 0.28
CA ASN A 329 -11.89 13.46 0.78
C ASN A 329 -11.97 13.21 2.29
N TYR A 330 -11.63 11.99 2.67
CA TYR A 330 -11.55 11.55 4.06
C TYR A 330 -10.22 10.86 4.31
N ALA A 331 -9.66 11.02 5.52
CA ALA A 331 -8.60 10.17 6.01
C ALA A 331 -9.20 9.07 6.88
N PRO A 332 -9.00 7.77 6.54
CA PRO A 332 -9.46 6.66 7.37
C PRO A 332 -8.74 6.64 8.73
N VAL A 333 -9.53 6.55 9.79
CA VAL A 333 -9.10 6.24 11.15
C VAL A 333 -9.63 4.85 11.47
N ILE A 334 -8.74 3.91 11.77
CA ILE A 334 -9.09 2.49 11.89
C ILE A 334 -8.90 1.98 13.31
N THR A 335 -9.77 1.05 13.69
CA THR A 335 -9.58 0.17 14.83
C THR A 335 -9.57 -1.26 14.33
N THR A 336 -8.52 -2.03 14.63
CA THR A 336 -8.28 -3.33 13.98
C THR A 336 -8.12 -4.47 14.97
N ASN A 337 -8.39 -5.67 14.50
CA ASN A 337 -8.08 -6.92 15.20
C ASN A 337 -6.58 -7.27 15.27
N GLY A 338 -5.70 -6.37 14.84
CA GLY A 338 -4.26 -6.39 15.09
C GLY A 338 -3.83 -5.52 16.29
N GLY A 339 -4.78 -4.81 16.94
CA GLY A 339 -4.49 -3.96 18.09
C GLY A 339 -4.20 -2.49 17.76
N LEU A 340 -4.51 -2.03 16.56
CA LEU A 340 -4.51 -0.59 16.24
C LEU A 340 -5.83 0.02 16.70
N TRP A 341 -5.77 1.05 17.53
CA TRP A 341 -6.93 1.69 18.15
C TRP A 341 -7.04 3.14 17.68
N ARG A 342 -8.13 3.50 16.98
CA ARG A 342 -8.35 4.81 16.35
C ARG A 342 -7.11 5.34 15.63
N TYR A 343 -6.45 4.45 14.89
CA TYR A 343 -5.17 4.72 14.23
C TYR A 343 -5.39 5.45 12.92
N LEU A 344 -4.72 6.59 12.75
CA LEU A 344 -4.72 7.38 11.52
C LEU A 344 -3.69 6.80 10.53
N ILE A 345 -4.16 6.15 9.46
CA ILE A 345 -3.30 5.50 8.46
C ILE A 345 -2.46 6.54 7.70
N GLY A 346 -3.04 7.70 7.43
CA GLY A 346 -2.42 8.77 6.67
C GLY A 346 -2.75 8.78 5.17
N ASP A 347 -3.40 7.75 4.65
CA ASP A 347 -4.00 7.78 3.31
C ASP A 347 -5.25 8.63 3.28
N THR A 348 -5.63 9.09 2.08
CA THR A 348 -6.92 9.73 1.84
C THR A 348 -7.72 8.94 0.82
N ILE A 349 -9.03 8.88 1.03
CA ILE A 349 -9.99 8.18 0.17
C ILE A 349 -11.15 9.09 -0.21
N GLN A 350 -11.82 8.75 -1.30
CA GLN A 350 -13.11 9.32 -1.68
C GLN A 350 -14.12 8.19 -1.86
N PHE A 351 -15.35 8.42 -1.40
CA PHE A 351 -16.46 7.52 -1.72
C PHE A 351 -16.93 7.76 -3.15
N THR A 352 -17.00 6.70 -3.93
CA THR A 352 -17.53 6.68 -5.32
C THR A 352 -18.95 6.15 -5.38
N SER A 353 -19.40 5.42 -4.32
CA SER A 353 -20.75 4.93 -4.12
C SER A 353 -21.05 4.83 -2.61
N LEU A 354 -22.30 5.02 -2.22
CA LEU A 354 -22.79 4.80 -0.85
C LEU A 354 -23.65 3.52 -0.74
N GLU A 355 -24.12 2.98 -1.85
CA GLU A 355 -24.92 1.75 -1.90
C GLU A 355 -24.47 0.89 -3.09
N PRO A 356 -23.61 -0.10 -2.85
CA PRO A 356 -22.78 -0.33 -1.65
C PRO A 356 -21.67 0.71 -1.51
N PHE A 357 -21.07 0.80 -0.31
CA PHE A 357 -19.96 1.70 -0.05
C PHE A 357 -18.72 1.29 -0.85
N ARG A 358 -18.36 2.12 -1.85
CA ARG A 358 -17.13 1.96 -2.63
C ARG A 358 -16.25 3.17 -2.46
N VAL A 359 -14.95 2.91 -2.40
CA VAL A 359 -13.92 3.92 -2.21
C VAL A 359 -12.84 3.84 -3.28
N LYS A 360 -12.21 4.96 -3.54
CA LYS A 360 -10.92 5.02 -4.25
C LYS A 360 -9.90 5.73 -3.38
N VAL A 361 -8.65 5.32 -3.46
CA VAL A 361 -7.54 6.05 -2.83
C VAL A 361 -7.32 7.34 -3.60
N SER A 362 -7.38 8.47 -2.92
CA SER A 362 -7.25 9.80 -3.52
C SER A 362 -5.89 10.44 -3.27
N GLY A 363 -5.11 9.93 -2.32
CA GLY A 363 -3.79 10.45 -1.98
C GLY A 363 -3.37 10.15 -0.55
N ARG A 364 -2.58 11.06 0.04
CA ARG A 364 -2.17 11.01 1.45
C ARG A 364 -2.26 12.38 2.13
N LEU A 365 -2.38 12.38 3.45
CA LEU A 365 -2.39 13.60 4.29
C LEU A 365 -1.08 14.38 4.21
N LYS A 366 0.05 13.69 4.08
CA LYS A 366 1.39 14.29 3.95
C LYS A 366 1.86 14.16 2.50
N HIS A 367 2.53 15.19 1.97
CA HIS A 367 3.12 15.16 0.63
C HIS A 367 4.22 14.09 0.53
N TYR A 368 4.15 13.25 -0.49
CA TYR A 368 5.10 12.14 -0.72
C TYR A 368 5.06 11.70 -2.19
N ILE A 369 6.07 10.95 -2.62
CA ILE A 369 6.07 10.23 -3.90
C ILE A 369 6.07 8.73 -3.61
N ASN A 370 5.10 8.02 -4.18
CA ASN A 370 4.99 6.56 -4.10
C ASN A 370 4.47 5.97 -5.43
N ALA A 371 5.00 6.46 -6.53
CA ALA A 371 4.58 6.02 -7.86
C ALA A 371 5.10 4.61 -8.19
N PHE A 372 6.20 4.20 -7.57
CA PHE A 372 6.89 2.93 -7.81
C PHE A 372 6.93 2.04 -6.55
N GLY A 373 6.32 2.46 -5.44
CA GLY A 373 6.39 1.80 -4.14
C GLY A 373 7.61 2.22 -3.32
N GLU A 374 8.13 3.43 -3.53
CA GLU A 374 9.33 3.99 -2.90
C GLU A 374 9.07 4.85 -1.68
N GLU A 375 7.83 5.30 -1.47
CA GLU A 375 7.36 6.09 -0.33
C GLU A 375 8.32 7.21 0.13
N VAL A 376 8.82 8.03 -0.81
CA VAL A 376 9.67 9.18 -0.48
C VAL A 376 8.81 10.28 0.11
N ILE A 377 9.11 10.68 1.35
CA ILE A 377 8.41 11.75 2.09
C ILE A 377 9.21 13.05 2.08
N ILE A 378 8.58 14.15 2.50
CA ILE A 378 9.21 15.48 2.56
C ILE A 378 10.51 15.44 3.39
N ASP A 379 10.51 14.76 4.53
CA ASP A 379 11.69 14.67 5.40
C ASP A 379 12.87 14.00 4.70
N ASN A 380 12.63 12.94 3.91
CA ASN A 380 13.66 12.30 3.09
C ASN A 380 14.20 13.30 2.05
N SER A 381 13.30 13.99 1.34
CA SER A 381 13.69 14.95 0.31
C SER A 381 14.44 16.16 0.88
N ASP A 382 13.98 16.71 2.01
CA ASP A 382 14.63 17.84 2.67
C ASP A 382 16.04 17.49 3.14
N LYS A 383 16.25 16.32 3.75
CA LYS A 383 17.57 15.83 4.18
C LYS A 383 18.51 15.62 3.00
N ALA A 384 18.02 14.97 1.95
CA ALA A 384 18.82 14.71 0.75
C ALA A 384 19.22 16.01 0.03
N ILE A 385 18.32 16.98 -0.08
CA ILE A 385 18.61 18.32 -0.60
C ILE A 385 19.64 19.04 0.28
N ALA A 386 19.48 19.02 1.61
CA ALA A 386 20.39 19.68 2.52
C ALA A 386 21.82 19.14 2.39
N LEU A 387 21.99 17.81 2.33
CA LEU A 387 23.29 17.19 2.16
C LEU A 387 23.89 17.48 0.76
N ALA A 388 23.06 17.48 -0.29
CA ALA A 388 23.50 17.84 -1.62
C ALA A 388 23.98 19.31 -1.68
N CYS A 389 23.28 20.24 -1.02
CA CYS A 389 23.72 21.62 -0.88
C CYS A 389 25.05 21.74 -0.14
N GLU A 390 25.20 21.04 1.00
CA GLU A 390 26.44 21.04 1.80
C GLU A 390 27.63 20.59 0.98
N LYS A 391 27.51 19.47 0.26
CA LYS A 391 28.64 18.87 -0.49
C LYS A 391 28.99 19.62 -1.77
N THR A 392 28.03 20.30 -2.40
CA THR A 392 28.24 20.98 -3.69
C THR A 392 28.33 22.51 -3.59
N GLY A 393 28.15 23.06 -2.38
CA GLY A 393 28.15 24.50 -2.15
C GLY A 393 26.96 25.23 -2.78
N ALA A 394 25.90 24.48 -3.17
CA ALA A 394 24.65 25.02 -3.66
C ALA A 394 23.78 25.60 -2.53
N ALA A 395 22.81 26.43 -2.88
CA ALA A 395 21.77 26.89 -1.97
C ALA A 395 20.42 26.84 -2.67
N VAL A 396 19.53 25.95 -2.21
CA VAL A 396 18.18 25.80 -2.73
C VAL A 396 17.25 26.78 -2.06
N LYS A 397 16.40 27.48 -2.84
CA LYS A 397 15.32 28.33 -2.35
C LYS A 397 14.05 27.52 -2.11
N ASP A 398 13.62 26.76 -3.13
CA ASP A 398 12.47 25.87 -3.05
C ASP A 398 12.57 24.78 -4.11
N TYR A 399 11.73 23.74 -3.99
CA TYR A 399 11.70 22.64 -4.96
C TYR A 399 10.33 21.97 -5.00
N THR A 400 10.08 21.26 -6.10
CA THR A 400 8.99 20.29 -6.23
C THR A 400 9.50 19.06 -6.98
N ALA A 401 8.94 17.89 -6.68
CA ALA A 401 9.29 16.68 -7.37
C ALA A 401 8.04 15.82 -7.66
N ALA A 402 8.08 15.12 -8.80
CA ALA A 402 7.04 14.20 -9.21
C ALA A 402 7.62 13.04 -10.04
N PRO A 403 6.89 11.92 -10.19
CA PRO A 403 7.38 10.76 -10.92
C PRO A 403 7.43 11.01 -12.43
N VAL A 404 8.44 10.43 -13.08
CA VAL A 404 8.48 10.13 -14.52
C VAL A 404 8.17 8.65 -14.66
N TYR A 405 7.02 8.31 -15.22
CA TYR A 405 6.59 6.91 -15.33
C TYR A 405 7.37 6.14 -16.40
N PHE A 406 7.31 4.81 -16.32
CA PHE A 406 7.93 3.92 -17.30
C PHE A 406 7.51 4.22 -18.72
N SER A 407 8.47 4.14 -19.64
CA SER A 407 8.24 4.12 -21.07
C SER A 407 8.77 2.83 -21.70
N ASP A 408 8.56 2.68 -23.01
CA ASP A 408 9.10 1.54 -23.75
C ASP A 408 10.65 1.50 -23.72
N ALA A 409 11.28 2.67 -23.60
CA ALA A 409 12.73 2.83 -23.71
C ALA A 409 13.42 3.02 -22.33
N GLU A 410 12.70 3.52 -21.32
CA GLU A 410 13.31 3.93 -20.05
C GLU A 410 12.51 3.51 -18.82
N ASN A 411 13.20 3.20 -17.74
CA ASN A 411 12.64 2.98 -16.43
C ASN A 411 12.15 4.30 -15.79
N GLY A 412 11.36 4.18 -14.72
CA GLY A 412 10.85 5.33 -13.98
C GLY A 412 11.96 6.20 -13.39
N ALA A 413 11.62 7.43 -13.04
CA ALA A 413 12.50 8.35 -12.33
C ALA A 413 11.70 9.30 -11.46
N HIS A 414 12.37 10.02 -10.56
CA HIS A 414 11.83 11.27 -10.00
C HIS A 414 12.39 12.45 -10.80
N GLU A 415 11.52 13.34 -11.25
CA GLU A 415 11.90 14.63 -11.77
C GLU A 415 11.74 15.70 -10.70
N TRP A 416 12.78 16.49 -10.53
CA TRP A 416 12.90 17.55 -9.53
C TRP A 416 13.04 18.89 -10.24
N LEU A 417 12.09 19.79 -10.05
CA LEU A 417 12.26 21.19 -10.39
C LEU A 417 12.82 21.90 -9.16
N ILE A 418 14.00 22.49 -9.29
CA ILE A 418 14.68 23.13 -8.17
C ILE A 418 14.98 24.59 -8.51
N GLU A 419 14.52 25.47 -7.65
CA GLU A 419 14.88 26.90 -7.65
C GLU A 419 16.08 27.11 -6.74
N PHE A 420 17.21 27.46 -7.31
CA PHE A 420 18.44 27.72 -6.57
C PHE A 420 18.59 29.21 -6.25
N HIS A 421 18.99 29.52 -5.02
CA HIS A 421 19.61 30.82 -4.69
C HIS A 421 21.04 30.89 -5.18
N LYS A 422 21.74 29.76 -5.17
CA LYS A 422 23.08 29.58 -5.68
C LYS A 422 23.16 28.21 -6.32
N ASP A 423 23.39 28.19 -7.63
CA ASP A 423 23.55 26.94 -8.37
C ASP A 423 24.74 26.11 -7.88
N PRO A 424 24.68 24.78 -7.94
CA PRO A 424 25.85 23.92 -7.70
C PRO A 424 26.90 24.13 -8.80
N GLU A 425 28.17 24.00 -8.49
CA GLU A 425 29.25 24.02 -9.49
C GLU A 425 29.08 22.93 -10.55
N ASN A 426 28.50 21.79 -10.13
CA ASN A 426 28.22 20.65 -10.99
C ASN A 426 26.85 20.02 -10.61
N ILE A 427 25.86 20.19 -11.47
CA ILE A 427 24.52 19.64 -11.25
C ILE A 427 24.52 18.11 -11.21
N ASN A 428 25.39 17.43 -11.95
CA ASN A 428 25.48 15.98 -11.92
C ASN A 428 26.01 15.46 -10.57
N GLU A 429 26.89 16.22 -9.94
CA GLU A 429 27.39 15.88 -8.60
C GLU A 429 26.30 16.10 -7.54
N PHE A 430 25.56 17.20 -7.65
CA PHE A 430 24.37 17.46 -6.81
C PHE A 430 23.38 16.30 -6.93
N THR A 431 23.06 15.87 -8.14
CA THR A 431 22.14 14.76 -8.41
C THR A 431 22.61 13.44 -7.77
N LYS A 432 23.91 13.13 -7.89
CA LYS A 432 24.49 11.92 -7.28
C LYS A 432 24.42 11.94 -5.76
N VAL A 433 24.69 13.07 -5.14
CA VAL A 433 24.61 13.22 -3.68
C VAL A 433 23.16 13.10 -3.22
N LEU A 434 22.23 13.75 -3.90
CA LEU A 434 20.78 13.65 -3.63
C LEU A 434 20.31 12.18 -3.71
N ASP A 435 20.63 11.48 -4.78
CA ASP A 435 20.26 10.08 -4.99
C ASP A 435 20.88 9.17 -3.91
N ALA A 436 22.16 9.35 -3.63
CA ALA A 436 22.86 8.55 -2.63
C ALA A 436 22.28 8.72 -1.23
N GLU A 437 21.86 9.93 -0.87
CA GLU A 437 21.26 10.18 0.44
C GLU A 437 19.83 9.64 0.50
N LEU A 438 19.02 9.82 -0.54
CA LEU A 438 17.71 9.19 -0.61
C LEU A 438 17.78 7.66 -0.44
N ARG A 439 18.76 7.02 -1.08
CA ARG A 439 19.03 5.58 -0.93
C ARG A 439 19.46 5.20 0.50
N ASN A 440 20.24 6.07 1.14
CA ASN A 440 20.73 5.85 2.50
C ASN A 440 19.60 5.90 3.55
N ILE A 441 18.65 6.82 3.38
CA ILE A 441 17.62 7.09 4.38
C ILE A 441 16.27 6.42 4.08
N ASN A 442 16.08 5.88 2.87
CA ASN A 442 14.84 5.23 2.45
C ASN A 442 15.12 3.90 1.76
N SER A 443 14.85 2.80 2.47
CA SER A 443 15.14 1.44 1.99
C SER A 443 14.31 1.03 0.77
N ASP A 444 13.08 1.54 0.64
CA ASP A 444 12.22 1.23 -0.50
C ASP A 444 12.68 1.97 -1.74
N TYR A 445 13.12 3.23 -1.60
CA TYR A 445 13.77 3.96 -2.66
C TYR A 445 15.07 3.25 -3.10
N ASP A 446 15.94 2.82 -2.16
CA ASP A 446 17.18 2.09 -2.47
C ASP A 446 16.87 0.77 -3.23
N ALA A 447 15.88 0.01 -2.78
CA ALA A 447 15.46 -1.21 -3.47
C ALA A 447 15.07 -0.95 -4.94
N LYS A 448 14.32 0.13 -5.22
CA LYS A 448 13.90 0.50 -6.58
C LYS A 448 15.04 1.07 -7.43
N ARG A 449 16.02 1.75 -6.79
CA ARG A 449 17.21 2.33 -7.42
C ARG A 449 18.32 1.31 -7.71
N THR A 450 18.30 0.16 -7.03
CA THR A 450 19.34 -0.87 -7.19
C THR A 450 19.47 -1.27 -8.66
N LYS A 451 20.65 -1.02 -9.26
CA LYS A 451 20.97 -1.27 -10.68
C LYS A 451 19.95 -0.68 -11.68
N ASP A 452 19.30 0.40 -11.31
CA ASP A 452 18.25 1.07 -12.11
C ASP A 452 17.07 0.15 -12.48
N ILE A 453 16.79 -0.87 -11.68
CA ILE A 453 15.79 -1.92 -12.02
C ILE A 453 14.39 -1.34 -12.21
N ALA A 454 13.94 -0.47 -11.31
CA ALA A 454 12.64 0.18 -11.38
C ALA A 454 12.74 1.70 -11.49
N LEU A 455 13.69 2.30 -10.74
CA LEU A 455 13.98 3.72 -10.77
C LEU A 455 15.39 3.96 -11.31
N ARG A 456 15.53 4.84 -12.29
CA ARG A 456 16.81 5.40 -12.72
C ARG A 456 17.19 6.63 -11.90
N MET A 457 18.40 7.15 -12.11
CA MET A 457 18.89 8.39 -11.50
C MET A 457 17.85 9.51 -11.58
N PRO A 458 17.64 10.30 -10.52
CA PRO A 458 16.77 11.47 -10.56
C PRO A 458 17.12 12.43 -11.70
N VAL A 459 16.11 13.06 -12.26
CA VAL A 459 16.25 14.12 -13.27
C VAL A 459 16.09 15.45 -12.56
N ILE A 460 17.12 16.31 -12.60
CA ILE A 460 17.06 17.64 -11.98
C ILE A 460 16.99 18.71 -13.07
N THR A 461 15.97 19.55 -12.98
CA THR A 461 15.79 20.73 -13.81
C THR A 461 15.88 21.97 -12.91
N SER A 462 16.91 22.81 -13.15
CA SER A 462 17.01 24.12 -12.50
C SER A 462 16.00 25.06 -13.11
N VAL A 463 15.19 25.72 -12.28
CA VAL A 463 14.24 26.74 -12.73
C VAL A 463 14.71 28.14 -12.30
N PRO A 464 14.36 29.20 -13.08
CA PRO A 464 14.75 30.56 -12.74
C PRO A 464 14.26 30.99 -11.34
N VAL A 465 14.97 31.91 -10.71
CA VAL A 465 14.57 32.51 -9.45
C VAL A 465 13.18 33.12 -9.55
N ASP A 466 12.35 32.94 -8.51
CA ASP A 466 10.96 33.39 -8.39
C ASP A 466 9.96 32.64 -9.31
N SER A 467 10.37 31.49 -9.89
CA SER A 467 9.45 30.65 -10.69
C SER A 467 8.27 30.14 -9.86
N PHE A 468 8.52 29.61 -8.68
CA PHE A 468 7.45 29.10 -7.81
C PHE A 468 6.56 30.21 -7.25
N GLU A 469 7.12 31.40 -6.98
CA GLU A 469 6.34 32.54 -6.55
C GLU A 469 5.41 33.06 -7.63
N LYS A 470 5.90 33.13 -8.90
CA LYS A 470 5.09 33.46 -10.06
C LYS A 470 3.99 32.44 -10.31
N TRP A 471 4.31 31.15 -10.18
CA TRP A 471 3.33 30.07 -10.30
C TRP A 471 2.23 30.17 -9.24
N LEU A 472 2.57 30.37 -7.95
CA LEU A 472 1.59 30.62 -6.90
C LEU A 472 0.73 31.88 -7.19
N GLY A 473 1.35 32.93 -7.74
CA GLY A 473 0.65 34.15 -8.15
C GLY A 473 -0.39 33.91 -9.25
N SER A 474 -0.05 33.09 -10.24
CA SER A 474 -0.96 32.70 -11.33
C SER A 474 -2.18 31.92 -10.84
N LYS A 475 -2.05 31.23 -9.72
CA LYS A 475 -3.13 30.48 -9.05
C LYS A 475 -3.93 31.31 -8.04
N GLY A 476 -3.62 32.61 -7.90
CA GLY A 476 -4.27 33.46 -6.88
C GLY A 476 -3.89 33.10 -5.43
N LYS A 477 -2.78 32.40 -5.24
CA LYS A 477 -2.31 31.87 -3.96
C LYS A 477 -1.05 32.58 -3.44
N LEU A 478 -0.77 33.81 -3.91
CA LEU A 478 0.33 34.63 -3.44
C LEU A 478 0.02 35.15 -2.02
N GLY A 479 0.92 34.87 -1.08
CA GLY A 479 0.83 35.30 0.30
C GLY A 479 0.12 34.32 1.25
N GLY A 480 0.32 34.52 2.54
CA GLY A 480 -0.25 33.65 3.58
C GLY A 480 0.50 32.32 3.75
N GLN A 481 -0.24 31.25 4.04
CA GLN A 481 0.33 29.91 4.33
C GLN A 481 0.48 29.01 3.11
N HIS A 482 0.25 29.51 1.90
CA HIS A 482 0.33 28.69 0.68
C HIS A 482 1.79 28.40 0.32
N LYS A 483 2.09 27.12 0.13
CA LYS A 483 3.43 26.63 -0.28
C LYS A 483 3.29 25.78 -1.54
N VAL A 484 4.36 25.72 -2.31
CA VAL A 484 4.48 24.77 -3.43
C VAL A 484 4.41 23.35 -2.86
N PRO A 485 3.61 22.43 -3.45
CA PRO A 485 3.65 21.03 -3.09
C PRO A 485 5.03 20.46 -3.37
N ARG A 486 5.79 20.09 -2.32
CA ARG A 486 7.17 19.60 -2.49
C ARG A 486 7.26 18.26 -3.17
N LEU A 487 6.30 17.40 -2.92
CA LEU A 487 6.23 16.06 -3.52
C LEU A 487 4.81 15.78 -3.97
N SER A 488 4.67 15.19 -5.16
CA SER A 488 3.37 14.81 -5.73
C SER A 488 3.48 13.48 -6.47
N ASN A 489 2.42 12.68 -6.45
CA ASN A 489 2.31 11.49 -7.31
C ASN A 489 1.77 11.81 -8.70
N ASP A 490 1.23 13.01 -8.92
CA ASP A 490 0.87 13.52 -10.23
C ASP A 490 1.88 14.58 -10.71
N ARG A 491 1.87 14.87 -11.99
CA ARG A 491 2.82 15.79 -12.63
C ARG A 491 2.29 17.20 -12.84
N SER A 492 1.05 17.48 -12.41
CA SER A 492 0.39 18.75 -12.71
C SER A 492 1.20 19.97 -12.29
N THR A 493 1.85 19.92 -11.11
CA THR A 493 2.70 21.02 -10.61
C THR A 493 3.97 21.22 -11.45
N LEU A 494 4.50 20.16 -12.08
CA LEU A 494 5.71 20.24 -12.88
C LEU A 494 5.43 20.70 -14.32
N GLU A 495 4.24 20.43 -14.84
CA GLU A 495 3.87 20.67 -16.24
C GLU A 495 3.23 22.06 -16.45
N GLU A 496 2.88 22.76 -15.39
CA GLU A 496 2.35 24.14 -15.36
C GLU A 496 3.44 25.20 -15.22
#